data_89b393543357a621723b82c1a54ffe42
#
_entry.id   89b393543357a621723b82c1a54ffe42
#
_cell.length_a   1.000
_cell.length_b   1.000
_cell.length_c   1.000
_cell.angle_alpha   90.00
_cell.angle_beta   90.00
_cell.angle_gamma   90.00
#
_symmetry.space_group_name_H-M   'P 1'
#
loop_
_entity.id
_entity.type
_entity.pdbx_description
1 polymer ?
#
loop_
_entity_poly.entity_id
_entity_poly.type
_entity_poly.pdbx_seq_one_letter_code
_entity_poly.pdbx_strand_id
1 'polypeptide(L)'
;MEIVVHIGPHRTGTTSLQELLDESRLKLIDYGIYYPKDVIDSKAHHVLAWVCQHRNMGLIGHSNEIRSCNSILKDWLNEAQDEKCGTLLMSSEEFAKLRTADWKSLVESCGKGHHWTLVAAFRSTDEIAQSTYAQLLRSGLTQDFDELAEGFKRGAQDFYDFYDLCTILKLILLFLFFSFISGYISYK
;
A
#
# COMPACT_ATOMS: atom_id res chain seq x y z
N MET A 1 -17.46 -0.51 -7.94
CA MET A 1 -16.18 0.17 -8.26
C MET A 1 -15.05 -0.82 -8.12
N GLU A 2 -14.07 -0.77 -8.97
CA GLU A 2 -12.80 -1.51 -8.79
C GLU A 2 -11.88 -0.73 -7.84
N ILE A 3 -11.21 -1.44 -6.93
CA ILE A 3 -10.19 -0.88 -6.04
C ILE A 3 -8.87 -1.57 -6.36
N VAL A 4 -7.94 -0.81 -6.91
CA VAL A 4 -6.60 -1.29 -7.26
C VAL A 4 -5.62 -0.80 -6.20
N VAL A 5 -4.88 -1.73 -5.58
CA VAL A 5 -3.87 -1.39 -4.60
C VAL A 5 -2.51 -1.84 -5.10
N HIS A 6 -1.65 -0.87 -5.42
CA HIS A 6 -0.25 -1.14 -5.71
C HIS A 6 0.52 -1.25 -4.40
N ILE A 7 1.07 -2.43 -4.20
CA ILE A 7 1.90 -2.79 -3.05
C ILE A 7 3.27 -3.21 -3.56
N GLY A 8 4.27 -3.08 -2.75
CA GLY A 8 5.60 -3.59 -3.12
C GLY A 8 6.59 -3.28 -2.02
N PRO A 9 7.58 -4.14 -1.83
CA PRO A 9 8.65 -3.82 -0.91
C PRO A 9 9.37 -2.55 -1.37
N HIS A 10 9.99 -1.88 -0.42
CA HIS A 10 10.91 -0.78 -0.74
C HIS A 10 11.94 -1.23 -1.79
N ARG A 11 12.42 -0.33 -2.63
CA ARG A 11 13.47 -0.59 -3.64
C ARG A 11 13.02 -1.34 -4.89
N THR A 12 11.73 -1.38 -5.17
CA THR A 12 11.20 -1.98 -6.41
C THR A 12 10.81 -0.93 -7.48
N GLY A 13 11.25 0.32 -7.32
CA GLY A 13 10.93 1.41 -8.27
C GLY A 13 9.58 2.08 -7.98
N THR A 14 9.01 1.85 -6.82
CA THR A 14 7.71 2.41 -6.39
C THR A 14 7.67 3.93 -6.44
N THR A 15 8.74 4.60 -6.05
CA THR A 15 8.84 6.08 -6.06
C THR A 15 8.60 6.67 -7.45
N SER A 16 9.27 6.13 -8.49
CA SER A 16 9.10 6.63 -9.86
C SER A 16 7.68 6.38 -10.40
N LEU A 17 7.08 5.23 -10.04
CA LEU A 17 5.69 4.95 -10.39
C LEU A 17 4.74 5.93 -9.68
N GLN A 18 4.94 6.17 -8.39
CA GLN A 18 4.11 7.09 -7.60
C GLN A 18 4.23 8.54 -8.10
N GLU A 19 5.45 8.96 -8.51
CA GLU A 19 5.65 10.26 -9.17
C GLU A 19 4.88 10.37 -10.48
N LEU A 20 4.97 9.35 -11.32
CA LEU A 20 4.24 9.33 -12.59
C LEU A 20 2.73 9.34 -12.38
N LEU A 21 2.22 8.59 -11.41
CA LEU A 21 0.79 8.56 -11.08
C LEU A 21 0.32 9.92 -10.55
N ASP A 22 1.12 10.57 -9.69
CA ASP A 22 0.82 11.88 -9.14
C ASP A 22 0.76 12.96 -10.23
N GLU A 23 1.77 12.99 -11.12
CA GLU A 23 1.82 13.92 -12.25
C GLU A 23 0.70 13.68 -13.28
N SER A 24 0.20 12.45 -13.33
CA SER A 24 -0.81 12.03 -14.31
C SER A 24 -2.25 12.06 -13.78
N ARG A 25 -2.53 12.53 -12.57
CA ARG A 25 -3.85 12.47 -11.92
C ARG A 25 -5.00 12.90 -12.83
N LEU A 26 -4.88 14.05 -13.48
CA LEU A 26 -5.93 14.55 -14.39
C LEU A 26 -6.13 13.66 -15.61
N LYS A 27 -5.03 13.13 -16.17
CA LYS A 27 -5.13 12.19 -17.29
C LYS A 27 -5.74 10.85 -16.88
N LEU A 28 -5.48 10.40 -15.66
CA LEU A 28 -6.06 9.16 -15.15
C LEU A 28 -7.59 9.25 -15.03
N ILE A 29 -8.13 10.41 -14.69
CA ILE A 29 -9.58 10.66 -14.66
C ILE A 29 -10.19 10.44 -16.05
N ASP A 30 -9.53 10.87 -17.14
CA ASP A 30 -9.99 10.63 -18.50
C ASP A 30 -10.10 9.12 -18.84
N TYR A 31 -9.35 8.28 -18.14
CA TYR A 31 -9.41 6.82 -18.24
C TYR A 31 -10.32 6.17 -17.19
N GLY A 32 -11.06 6.96 -16.42
CA GLY A 32 -11.94 6.47 -15.36
C GLY A 32 -11.21 5.95 -14.12
N ILE A 33 -9.97 6.39 -13.89
CA ILE A 33 -9.14 6.01 -12.76
C ILE A 33 -8.94 7.23 -11.87
N TYR A 34 -9.34 7.10 -10.61
CA TYR A 34 -9.11 8.09 -9.58
C TYR A 34 -7.89 7.72 -8.74
N TYR A 35 -6.87 8.57 -8.74
CA TYR A 35 -5.68 8.47 -7.90
C TYR A 35 -5.75 9.58 -6.84
N PRO A 36 -6.19 9.30 -5.60
CA PRO A 36 -6.45 10.33 -4.61
C PRO A 36 -5.19 11.10 -4.23
N LYS A 37 -5.36 12.35 -3.82
CA LYS A 37 -4.30 13.10 -3.18
C LYS A 37 -4.26 12.72 -1.70
N ASP A 38 -3.09 12.30 -1.20
CA ASP A 38 -2.96 11.94 0.21
C ASP A 38 -3.07 13.20 1.11
N VAL A 39 -3.41 12.96 2.37
CA VAL A 39 -3.62 13.99 3.40
C VAL A 39 -2.35 14.82 3.67
N ILE A 40 -1.20 14.22 3.44
CA ILE A 40 0.11 14.85 3.56
C ILE A 40 0.70 14.91 2.16
N ASP A 41 0.60 15.97 1.46
CA ASP A 41 1.20 16.32 0.16
C ASP A 41 2.26 15.31 -0.38
N SER A 42 1.95 14.03 -0.23
CA SER A 42 2.74 12.86 -0.56
C SER A 42 2.23 12.29 -1.88
N LYS A 43 3.16 11.87 -2.73
CA LYS A 43 2.87 11.20 -4.00
C LYS A 43 2.33 9.77 -3.82
N ALA A 44 2.37 9.27 -2.58
CA ALA A 44 1.99 7.91 -2.19
C ALA A 44 1.02 7.93 -1.01
N HIS A 45 0.25 6.86 -0.84
CA HIS A 45 -0.80 6.75 0.19
C HIS A 45 -0.28 6.11 1.49
N HIS A 46 0.86 6.60 1.99
CA HIS A 46 1.48 6.08 3.21
C HIS A 46 0.60 6.30 4.44
N VAL A 47 -0.05 7.46 4.52
CA VAL A 47 -0.89 7.81 5.68
C VAL A 47 -2.02 6.83 5.86
N LEU A 48 -2.71 6.43 4.78
CA LEU A 48 -3.75 5.42 4.88
C LEU A 48 -3.22 4.09 5.44
N ALA A 49 -2.08 3.62 4.93
CA ALA A 49 -1.47 2.38 5.40
C ALA A 49 -1.07 2.47 6.89
N TRP A 50 -0.50 3.60 7.33
CA TRP A 50 -0.13 3.82 8.73
C TRP A 50 -1.34 3.90 9.66
N VAL A 51 -2.40 4.57 9.23
CA VAL A 51 -3.66 4.65 10.00
C VAL A 51 -4.27 3.26 10.15
N CYS A 52 -4.27 2.44 9.08
CA CYS A 52 -4.75 1.05 9.15
C CYS A 52 -3.90 0.19 10.10
N GLN A 53 -2.62 0.47 10.25
CA GLN A 53 -1.74 -0.21 11.22
C GLN A 53 -1.91 0.28 12.66
N HIS A 54 -2.86 1.19 12.94
CA HIS A 54 -2.99 1.86 14.24
C HIS A 54 -1.68 2.47 14.76
N ARG A 55 -0.76 2.80 13.86
CA ARG A 55 0.43 3.54 14.23
C ARG A 55 -0.03 4.96 14.55
N ASN A 56 -0.04 5.32 15.83
CA ASN A 56 -0.10 6.71 16.28
C ASN A 56 1.20 7.41 15.83
N MET A 57 1.32 7.66 14.55
CA MET A 57 2.31 8.57 14.04
C MET A 57 1.86 9.94 14.51
N GLY A 58 2.57 10.47 15.50
CA GLY A 58 2.35 11.81 15.98
C GLY A 58 2.24 12.75 14.77
N LEU A 59 1.22 13.54 14.76
CA LEU A 59 0.79 14.48 13.73
C LEU A 59 1.94 15.01 12.86
N ILE A 60 2.09 14.45 11.69
CA ILE A 60 2.84 15.07 10.61
C ILE A 60 1.79 15.65 9.66
N GLY A 61 1.28 16.84 9.97
CA GLY A 61 0.32 17.53 9.13
C GLY A 61 -0.38 18.67 9.86
N HIS A 62 -0.75 19.70 9.12
CA HIS A 62 -1.29 20.96 9.62
C HIS A 62 -2.71 20.91 10.19
N SER A 63 -3.32 19.72 10.35
CA SER A 63 -4.63 19.59 10.99
C SER A 63 -4.56 18.64 12.17
N ASN A 64 -5.06 19.05 13.31
CA ASN A 64 -5.12 18.29 14.57
C ASN A 64 -6.14 17.15 14.54
N GLU A 65 -6.62 16.72 13.38
CA GLU A 65 -7.61 15.66 13.25
C GLU A 65 -6.96 14.33 12.91
N ILE A 66 -7.07 13.37 13.84
CA ILE A 66 -6.77 11.97 13.58
C ILE A 66 -7.90 11.40 12.73
N ARG A 67 -7.67 11.30 11.42
CA ARG A 67 -8.63 10.66 10.52
C ARG A 67 -8.55 9.14 10.64
N SER A 68 -9.70 8.49 10.68
CA SER A 68 -9.76 7.01 10.64
C SER A 68 -9.58 6.49 9.21
N CYS A 69 -9.12 5.23 9.08
CA CYS A 69 -9.06 4.51 7.80
C CYS A 69 -10.39 4.60 7.03
N ASN A 70 -11.50 4.39 7.73
CA ASN A 70 -12.85 4.48 7.17
C ASN A 70 -13.19 5.88 6.65
N SER A 71 -12.83 6.94 7.38
CA SER A 71 -13.07 8.32 6.93
C SER A 71 -12.30 8.65 5.66
N ILE A 72 -11.01 8.31 5.61
CA ILE A 72 -10.16 8.57 4.44
C ILE A 72 -10.71 7.85 3.21
N LEU A 73 -11.01 6.56 3.34
CA LEU A 73 -11.52 5.75 2.22
C LEU A 73 -12.88 6.22 1.74
N LYS A 74 -13.76 6.60 2.66
CA LYS A 74 -15.09 7.11 2.30
C LYS A 74 -14.97 8.39 1.47
N ASP A 75 -14.08 9.30 1.85
CA ASP A 75 -13.86 10.52 1.10
C ASP A 75 -13.31 10.22 -0.29
N TRP A 76 -12.29 9.37 -0.40
CA TRP A 76 -11.72 8.99 -1.70
C TRP A 76 -12.70 8.25 -2.61
N LEU A 77 -13.59 7.41 -2.04
CA LEU A 77 -14.64 6.75 -2.82
C LEU A 77 -15.69 7.75 -3.32
N ASN A 78 -16.07 8.74 -2.50
CA ASN A 78 -16.97 9.80 -2.91
C ASN A 78 -16.34 10.68 -4.01
N GLU A 79 -15.10 11.11 -3.82
CA GLU A 79 -14.36 11.89 -4.82
C GLU A 79 -14.24 11.14 -6.15
N ALA A 80 -13.94 9.83 -6.12
CA ALA A 80 -13.92 9.00 -7.32
C ALA A 80 -15.29 8.91 -8.01
N GLN A 81 -16.38 8.88 -7.24
CA GLN A 81 -17.75 8.90 -7.79
C GLN A 81 -18.09 10.25 -8.40
N ASP A 82 -17.73 11.36 -7.76
CA ASP A 82 -17.96 12.73 -8.26
C ASP A 82 -17.22 12.95 -9.58
N GLU A 83 -16.01 12.41 -9.72
CA GLU A 83 -15.21 12.40 -10.95
C GLU A 83 -15.66 11.33 -11.96
N LYS A 84 -16.73 10.57 -11.66
CA LYS A 84 -17.26 9.48 -12.49
C LYS A 84 -16.24 8.39 -12.83
N CYS A 85 -15.28 8.17 -11.97
CA CYS A 85 -14.29 7.12 -12.10
C CYS A 85 -14.83 5.76 -11.64
N GLY A 86 -14.55 4.72 -12.44
CA GLY A 86 -14.91 3.34 -12.11
C GLY A 86 -13.87 2.64 -11.24
N THR A 87 -12.66 3.19 -11.16
CA THR A 87 -11.50 2.62 -10.47
C THR A 87 -10.91 3.61 -9.48
N LEU A 88 -10.71 3.16 -8.23
CA LEU A 88 -9.89 3.84 -7.22
C LEU A 88 -8.52 3.17 -7.18
N LEU A 89 -7.46 3.90 -7.47
CA LEU A 89 -6.09 3.41 -7.45
C LEU A 89 -5.34 3.96 -6.24
N MET A 90 -4.79 3.07 -5.43
CA MET A 90 -3.96 3.43 -4.27
C MET A 90 -2.56 2.82 -4.43
N SER A 91 -1.53 3.55 -4.01
CA SER A 91 -0.14 3.08 -4.09
C SER A 91 0.64 3.45 -2.84
N SER A 92 1.20 2.45 -2.19
CA SER A 92 2.17 2.63 -1.11
C SER A 92 2.93 1.33 -0.84
N GLU A 93 4.23 1.40 -0.61
CA GLU A 93 5.02 0.29 -0.10
C GLU A 93 4.65 -0.07 1.35
N GLU A 94 4.06 0.86 2.09
CA GLU A 94 3.59 0.61 3.46
C GLU A 94 2.41 -0.38 3.51
N PHE A 95 1.66 -0.56 2.42
CA PHE A 95 0.63 -1.60 2.33
C PHE A 95 1.21 -3.01 2.43
N ALA A 96 2.47 -3.22 2.01
CA ALA A 96 3.13 -4.51 2.17
C ALA A 96 3.36 -4.90 3.64
N LYS A 97 3.32 -3.92 4.56
CA LYS A 97 3.49 -4.12 6.01
C LYS A 97 2.18 -4.39 6.75
N LEU A 98 1.04 -4.31 6.06
CA LEU A 98 -0.26 -4.58 6.67
C LEU A 98 -0.40 -6.07 7.00
N ARG A 99 -0.79 -6.37 8.23
CA ARG A 99 -1.14 -7.72 8.66
C ARG A 99 -2.51 -8.09 8.14
N THR A 100 -2.87 -9.36 8.18
CA THR A 100 -4.18 -9.86 7.75
C THR A 100 -5.35 -9.10 8.41
N ALA A 101 -5.23 -8.77 9.70
CA ALA A 101 -6.26 -8.01 10.41
C ALA A 101 -6.39 -6.56 9.89
N ASP A 102 -5.29 -5.94 9.52
CA ASP A 102 -5.24 -4.57 8.99
C ASP A 102 -5.88 -4.55 7.59
N TRP A 103 -5.57 -5.55 6.74
CA TRP A 103 -6.21 -5.74 5.44
C TRP A 103 -7.70 -5.98 5.55
N LYS A 104 -8.12 -6.82 6.50
CA LYS A 104 -9.54 -7.06 6.76
C LYS A 104 -10.26 -5.75 7.11
N SER A 105 -9.69 -4.96 8.01
CA SER A 105 -10.23 -3.66 8.40
C SER A 105 -10.32 -2.70 7.20
N LEU A 106 -9.27 -2.66 6.34
CA LEU A 106 -9.24 -1.84 5.14
C LEU A 106 -10.38 -2.21 4.17
N VAL A 107 -10.55 -3.52 3.90
CA VAL A 107 -11.61 -4.03 3.01
C VAL A 107 -13.00 -3.75 3.58
N GLU A 108 -13.21 -3.98 4.88
CA GLU A 108 -14.49 -3.72 5.55
C GLU A 108 -14.84 -2.22 5.55
N SER A 109 -13.84 -1.34 5.65
CA SER A 109 -14.01 0.11 5.60
C SER A 109 -14.50 0.63 4.25
N CYS A 110 -14.20 -0.06 3.17
CA CYS A 110 -14.72 0.29 1.84
C CYS A 110 -16.19 -0.13 1.63
N GLY A 111 -16.72 -1.00 2.48
CA GLY A 111 -18.06 -1.56 2.32
C GLY A 111 -18.12 -2.71 1.30
N LYS A 112 -19.35 -3.19 1.04
CA LYS A 112 -19.59 -4.31 0.11
C LYS A 112 -19.70 -3.84 -1.33
N GLY A 113 -19.45 -4.76 -2.28
CA GLY A 113 -19.72 -4.52 -3.69
C GLY A 113 -18.54 -3.91 -4.48
N HIS A 114 -17.35 -3.90 -3.88
CA HIS A 114 -16.12 -3.51 -4.57
C HIS A 114 -15.33 -4.74 -5.02
N HIS A 115 -14.72 -4.65 -6.19
CA HIS A 115 -13.75 -5.63 -6.68
C HIS A 115 -12.34 -5.15 -6.31
N TRP A 116 -11.51 -6.05 -5.80
CA TRP A 116 -10.16 -5.71 -5.34
C TRP A 116 -9.11 -6.36 -6.23
N THR A 117 -8.18 -5.55 -6.71
CA THR A 117 -7.01 -6.00 -7.47
C THR A 117 -5.74 -5.55 -6.74
N LEU A 118 -4.85 -6.50 -6.44
CA LEU A 118 -3.55 -6.22 -5.86
C LEU A 118 -2.48 -6.28 -6.94
N VAL A 119 -1.71 -5.22 -7.06
CA VAL A 119 -0.55 -5.13 -7.98
C VAL A 119 0.70 -5.06 -7.14
N ALA A 120 1.63 -6.00 -7.34
CA ALA A 120 2.89 -6.04 -6.61
C ALA A 120 4.08 -6.08 -7.56
N ALA A 121 5.07 -5.24 -7.30
CA ALA A 121 6.36 -5.26 -7.97
C ALA A 121 7.38 -5.96 -7.09
N PHE A 122 8.15 -6.89 -7.67
CA PHE A 122 9.16 -7.64 -6.95
C PHE A 122 10.55 -7.43 -7.59
N ARG A 123 11.57 -7.56 -6.77
CA ARG A 123 12.97 -7.60 -7.14
C ARG A 123 13.65 -8.80 -6.49
N SER A 124 14.78 -9.25 -7.05
CA SER A 124 15.60 -10.26 -6.36
C SER A 124 16.13 -9.70 -5.03
N THR A 125 16.33 -10.58 -4.07
CA THR A 125 16.85 -10.20 -2.73
C THR A 125 18.19 -9.49 -2.84
N ASP A 126 19.05 -9.94 -3.75
CA ASP A 126 20.37 -9.35 -3.98
C ASP A 126 20.27 -7.91 -4.50
N GLU A 127 19.37 -7.65 -5.45
CA GLU A 127 19.14 -6.29 -5.97
C GLU A 127 18.54 -5.37 -4.90
N ILE A 128 17.65 -5.89 -4.04
CA ILE A 128 17.11 -5.14 -2.91
C ILE A 128 18.23 -4.78 -1.93
N ALA A 129 19.08 -5.76 -1.58
CA ALA A 129 20.20 -5.56 -0.66
C ALA A 129 21.17 -4.50 -1.19
N GLN A 130 21.58 -4.60 -2.45
CA GLN A 130 22.45 -3.62 -3.11
C GLN A 130 21.83 -2.21 -3.13
N SER A 131 20.56 -2.11 -3.50
CA SER A 131 19.85 -0.82 -3.56
C SER A 131 19.69 -0.19 -2.18
N THR A 132 19.47 -1.01 -1.15
CA THR A 132 19.36 -0.57 0.24
C THR A 132 20.70 -0.09 0.75
N TYR A 133 21.77 -0.84 0.48
CA TYR A 133 23.14 -0.44 0.86
C TYR A 133 23.52 0.91 0.24
N ALA A 134 23.27 1.07 -1.06
CA ALA A 134 23.55 2.34 -1.75
C ALA A 134 22.80 3.53 -1.13
N GLN A 135 21.58 3.31 -0.62
CA GLN A 135 20.85 4.37 0.09
C GLN A 135 21.44 4.65 1.47
N LEU A 136 21.75 3.61 2.23
CA LEU A 136 22.32 3.75 3.56
C LEU A 136 23.67 4.48 3.51
N LEU A 137 24.49 4.21 2.50
CA LEU A 137 25.72 4.98 2.26
C LEU A 137 25.44 6.47 2.03
N ARG A 138 24.41 6.82 1.24
CA ARG A 138 24.02 8.22 1.03
C ARG A 138 23.50 8.88 2.31
N SER A 139 22.97 8.09 3.23
CA SER A 139 22.50 8.54 4.55
C SER A 139 23.61 8.58 5.60
N GLY A 140 24.86 8.29 5.22
CA GLY A 140 26.03 8.35 6.12
C GLY A 140 26.39 7.03 6.80
N LEU A 141 25.88 5.88 6.33
CA LEU A 141 26.33 4.58 6.84
C LEU A 141 27.83 4.39 6.50
N THR A 142 28.59 3.90 7.46
CA THR A 142 30.03 3.60 7.29
C THR A 142 30.35 2.10 7.29
N GLN A 143 29.34 1.26 7.51
CA GLN A 143 29.46 -0.19 7.54
C GLN A 143 29.66 -0.74 6.12
N ASP A 144 30.44 -1.79 5.94
CA ASP A 144 30.63 -2.40 4.63
C ASP A 144 29.44 -3.28 4.21
N PHE A 145 29.40 -3.65 2.93
CA PHE A 145 28.30 -4.42 2.36
C PHE A 145 28.19 -5.83 2.93
N ASP A 146 29.32 -6.48 3.20
CA ASP A 146 29.34 -7.87 3.67
C ASP A 146 28.80 -7.98 5.10
N GLU A 147 29.17 -7.03 5.96
CA GLU A 147 28.60 -6.93 7.31
C GLU A 147 27.09 -6.70 7.28
N LEU A 148 26.63 -5.80 6.40
CA LEU A 148 25.21 -5.52 6.22
C LEU A 148 24.47 -6.75 5.69
N ALA A 149 25.01 -7.43 4.69
CA ALA A 149 24.43 -8.63 4.08
C ALA A 149 24.31 -9.78 5.08
N GLU A 150 25.29 -9.95 5.97
CA GLU A 150 25.23 -10.92 7.08
C GLU A 150 24.14 -10.54 8.10
N GLY A 151 23.94 -9.25 8.35
CA GLY A 151 22.82 -8.76 9.15
C GLY A 151 21.47 -9.13 8.56
N PHE A 152 21.32 -9.01 7.25
CA PHE A 152 20.11 -9.41 6.52
C PHE A 152 19.85 -10.91 6.59
N LYS A 153 20.85 -11.75 6.37
CA LYS A 153 20.76 -13.20 6.47
C LYS A 153 20.32 -13.68 7.85
N ARG A 154 20.69 -12.95 8.92
CA ARG A 154 20.30 -13.27 10.30
C ARG A 154 18.89 -12.80 10.68
N GLY A 155 18.15 -12.16 9.78
CA GLY A 155 16.81 -11.63 10.08
C GLY A 155 16.82 -10.47 11.07
N ALA A 156 17.97 -9.83 11.27
CA ALA A 156 18.15 -8.75 12.25
C ALA A 156 17.57 -7.40 11.83
N GLN A 157 17.07 -7.30 10.61
CA GLN A 157 16.37 -6.11 10.12
C GLN A 157 15.10 -6.55 9.41
N ASP A 158 14.04 -5.74 9.50
CA ASP A 158 12.69 -5.92 8.94
C ASP A 158 12.69 -6.06 7.41
N PHE A 159 13.46 -7.03 6.88
CA PHE A 159 13.38 -7.42 5.50
C PHE A 159 12.19 -8.35 5.35
N TYR A 160 11.26 -7.89 4.54
CA TYR A 160 10.12 -8.70 4.12
C TYR A 160 10.64 -9.99 3.52
N ASP A 161 10.45 -11.08 4.21
CA ASP A 161 10.58 -12.37 3.61
C ASP A 161 9.54 -12.43 2.47
N PHE A 162 10.01 -12.67 1.25
CA PHE A 162 9.15 -12.90 0.10
C PHE A 162 8.06 -13.95 0.40
N TYR A 163 8.39 -14.92 1.25
CA TYR A 163 7.46 -15.92 1.77
C TYR A 163 6.35 -15.31 2.61
N ASP A 164 6.64 -14.37 3.49
CA ASP A 164 5.64 -13.71 4.31
C ASP A 164 4.69 -12.88 3.45
N LEU A 165 5.23 -12.15 2.48
CA LEU A 165 4.39 -11.40 1.55
C LEU A 165 3.51 -12.33 0.68
N CYS A 166 4.05 -13.42 0.15
CA CYS A 166 3.26 -14.41 -0.59
C CYS A 166 2.20 -15.09 0.30
N THR A 167 2.51 -15.33 1.56
CA THR A 167 1.57 -15.90 2.54
C THR A 167 0.46 -14.91 2.86
N ILE A 168 0.79 -13.64 3.09
CA ILE A 168 -0.17 -12.57 3.29
C ILE A 168 -1.07 -12.41 2.05
N LEU A 169 -0.50 -12.39 0.86
CA LEU A 169 -1.27 -12.31 -0.40
C LEU A 169 -2.22 -13.50 -0.57
N LYS A 170 -1.78 -14.73 -0.26
CA LYS A 170 -2.66 -15.90 -0.27
C LYS A 170 -3.81 -15.78 0.73
N LEU A 171 -3.54 -15.30 1.94
CA LEU A 171 -4.57 -15.10 2.97
C LEU A 171 -5.55 -14.00 2.58
N ILE A 172 -5.08 -12.91 1.98
CA ILE A 172 -5.94 -11.85 1.46
C ILE A 172 -6.84 -12.37 0.34
N LEU A 173 -6.27 -13.10 -0.63
CA LEU A 173 -7.03 -13.68 -1.73
C LEU A 173 -8.07 -14.70 -1.23
N LEU A 174 -7.72 -15.55 -0.25
CA LEU A 174 -8.65 -16.45 0.40
C LEU A 174 -9.77 -15.67 1.12
N PHE A 175 -9.42 -14.63 1.87
CA PHE A 175 -10.41 -13.81 2.57
C PHE A 175 -11.37 -13.10 1.59
N LEU A 176 -10.85 -12.52 0.50
CA LEU A 176 -11.68 -11.91 -0.54
C LEU A 176 -12.59 -12.95 -1.22
N PHE A 177 -12.07 -14.15 -1.48
CA PHE A 177 -12.83 -15.25 -2.05
C PHE A 177 -13.95 -15.73 -1.11
N PHE A 178 -13.68 -15.92 0.19
CA PHE A 178 -14.69 -16.29 1.18
C PHE A 178 -15.72 -15.18 1.41
N SER A 179 -15.31 -13.93 1.39
CA SER A 179 -16.24 -12.80 1.49
C SER A 179 -17.18 -12.72 0.28
N PHE A 180 -16.68 -13.06 -0.90
CA PHE A 180 -17.48 -13.17 -2.12
C PHE A 180 -18.49 -14.33 -2.04
N ILE A 181 -18.08 -15.52 -1.59
CA ILE A 181 -18.96 -16.68 -1.45
C ILE A 181 -20.02 -16.44 -0.37
N SER A 182 -19.65 -15.88 0.78
CA SER A 182 -20.62 -15.60 1.86
C SER A 182 -21.64 -14.55 1.46
N GLY A 183 -21.26 -13.57 0.63
CA GLY A 183 -22.17 -12.61 0.01
C GLY A 183 -23.14 -13.27 -0.96
N TYR A 184 -22.71 -14.29 -1.69
CA TYR A 184 -23.55 -15.02 -2.64
C TYR A 184 -24.54 -15.98 -1.97
N ILE A 185 -24.18 -16.55 -0.80
CA ILE A 185 -25.04 -17.46 -0.04
C ILE A 185 -26.12 -16.68 0.75
N SER A 186 -25.88 -15.41 1.07
CA SER A 186 -26.83 -14.55 1.78
C SER A 186 -28.00 -14.04 0.90
N TYR A 187 -27.99 -14.30 -0.40
CA TYR A 187 -29.02 -13.87 -1.36
C TYR A 187 -29.88 -15.04 -1.90
N LYS A 188 -29.89 -16.17 -1.25
CA LYS A 188 -30.86 -17.25 -1.45
C LYS A 188 -31.58 -17.51 -0.15
#